data_49e6f7eb63b91e45f0d2694cff8cd0b4
#
_entry.id   49e6f7eb63b91e45f0d2694cff8cd0b4
#
_cell.length_a   1.000
_cell.length_b   1.000
_cell.length_c   1.000
_cell.angle_alpha   90.00
_cell.angle_beta   90.00
_cell.angle_gamma   90.00
#
_symmetry.space_group_name_H-M   'P 1'
#
loop_
_entity.id
_entity.type
_entity.pdbx_description
1 polymer ?
#
loop_
_entity_poly.entity_id
_entity_poly.type
_entity_poly.pdbx_seq_one_letter_code
_entity_poly.pdbx_strand_id
1 'polypeptide(L)'
;MRNLLKQPPLPRFHSRLHDERTTTLVGTALGVAFGTAFLTGLVSHVLQHPPSWLAHHLWTRPSWGYRLTQGLHVGSGIAAIPLLLAKLWTVYPKLFQWPPLKSVAHALERLSILVLVAGAIFELVTGLLNAAQWYVWGSQFPFIQTHYWVAWITVGALVLHLGVKAPAIARGFRSPKTELPQAYGEDLAAQKQGVSRRTFIATTAVAAGTVTVATVGQSVTSVKQVSVLSPRDVGVGESGVPINRTAAQAGVAAEHVSADWRLEVVGGAHPLSLSRDELAALPQTSAKLPIACVEGWSVDAHWQGVRIRDLMDMAGAPHDADLRVVSMERNGAYAVTVMEREYARDSTALLALHLNGEPLTLDHGYPARVIVPNRPGVLQTKWVRRLEVLA
;
A
#
# COMPACT_ATOMS: atom_id res chain seq x y z
N MET A 1 25.11 -51.36 -0.02
CA MET A 1 24.77 -49.95 -0.20
C MET A 1 23.88 -49.33 0.90
N ARG A 2 23.88 -49.82 2.17
CA ARG A 2 23.01 -49.36 3.22
C ARG A 2 23.68 -48.44 4.30
N ASN A 3 24.94 -48.04 4.12
CA ASN A 3 25.70 -47.32 5.17
C ASN A 3 26.15 -45.89 4.80
N LEU A 4 25.56 -45.25 3.80
CA LEU A 4 26.02 -43.93 3.32
C LEU A 4 25.24 -42.72 3.87
N LEU A 5 24.21 -42.93 4.71
CA LEU A 5 23.46 -41.84 5.32
C LEU A 5 23.54 -41.92 6.85
N LYS A 6 24.76 -41.81 7.41
CA LYS A 6 24.85 -41.48 8.84
C LYS A 6 24.13 -40.16 9.07
N GLN A 7 23.14 -40.19 9.95
CA GLN A 7 22.41 -39.01 10.39
C GLN A 7 23.41 -37.97 10.93
N PRO A 8 23.53 -36.78 10.34
CA PRO A 8 24.42 -35.77 10.90
C PRO A 8 23.97 -35.41 12.32
N PRO A 9 24.86 -34.93 13.19
CA PRO A 9 24.47 -34.46 14.51
C PRO A 9 23.50 -33.28 14.34
N LEU A 10 22.21 -33.54 14.62
CA LEU A 10 21.17 -32.53 14.48
C LEU A 10 21.18 -31.60 15.69
N PRO A 11 20.98 -30.28 15.49
CA PRO A 11 20.83 -29.33 16.60
C PRO A 11 19.64 -29.73 17.49
N ARG A 12 19.82 -29.63 18.79
CA ARG A 12 18.76 -29.89 19.75
C ARG A 12 18.05 -28.57 20.09
N PHE A 13 16.73 -28.53 19.93
CA PHE A 13 15.90 -27.35 20.18
C PHE A 13 15.01 -27.61 21.40
N HIS A 14 15.27 -26.91 22.51
CA HIS A 14 14.61 -27.14 23.80
C HIS A 14 13.48 -26.13 24.12
N SER A 15 13.13 -25.24 23.22
CA SER A 15 12.14 -24.20 23.49
C SER A 15 10.69 -24.69 23.38
N ARG A 16 9.88 -24.37 24.39
CA ARG A 16 8.41 -24.59 24.41
C ARG A 16 7.66 -23.85 23.32
N LEU A 17 8.31 -22.87 22.67
CA LEU A 17 7.69 -22.01 21.66
C LEU A 17 7.50 -22.71 20.31
N HIS A 18 8.06 -23.92 20.13
CA HIS A 18 7.94 -24.74 18.92
C HIS A 18 6.68 -25.64 18.92
N ASP A 19 5.77 -25.47 19.89
CA ASP A 19 4.52 -26.23 19.97
C ASP A 19 3.49 -25.82 18.89
N GLU A 20 2.55 -26.74 18.58
CA GLU A 20 1.54 -26.51 17.54
C GLU A 20 0.64 -25.31 17.88
N ARG A 21 0.31 -25.09 19.15
CA ARG A 21 -0.58 -24.00 19.58
C ARG A 21 0.07 -22.63 19.39
N THR A 22 1.32 -22.45 19.85
CA THR A 22 2.06 -21.18 19.64
C THR A 22 2.22 -20.88 18.15
N THR A 23 2.64 -21.91 17.39
CA THR A 23 2.79 -21.81 15.93
C THR A 23 1.48 -21.44 15.25
N THR A 24 0.33 -22.00 15.68
CA THR A 24 -0.99 -21.71 15.13
C THR A 24 -1.43 -20.29 15.44
N LEU A 25 -1.32 -19.84 16.70
CA LEU A 25 -1.76 -18.49 17.09
C LEU A 25 -0.97 -17.39 16.36
N VAL A 26 0.36 -17.49 16.33
CA VAL A 26 1.21 -16.53 15.61
C VAL A 26 0.94 -16.59 14.10
N GLY A 27 0.77 -17.82 13.56
CA GLY A 27 0.45 -18.01 12.15
C GLY A 27 -0.91 -17.44 11.75
N THR A 28 -1.91 -17.51 12.63
CA THR A 28 -3.23 -16.90 12.38
C THR A 28 -3.14 -15.39 12.38
N ALA A 29 -2.45 -14.79 13.36
CA ALA A 29 -2.23 -13.34 13.40
C ALA A 29 -1.50 -12.84 12.14
N LEU A 30 -0.44 -13.56 11.72
CA LEU A 30 0.28 -13.27 10.47
C LEU A 30 -0.63 -13.40 9.24
N GLY A 31 -1.42 -14.47 9.16
CA GLY A 31 -2.37 -14.70 8.06
C GLY A 31 -3.43 -13.61 7.96
N VAL A 32 -3.93 -13.11 9.10
CA VAL A 32 -4.85 -11.95 9.13
C VAL A 32 -4.15 -10.69 8.63
N ALA A 33 -2.91 -10.42 9.08
CA ALA A 33 -2.16 -9.25 8.62
C ALA A 33 -1.90 -9.29 7.10
N PHE A 34 -1.41 -10.41 6.57
CA PHE A 34 -1.21 -10.58 5.12
C PHE A 34 -2.51 -10.54 4.32
N GLY A 35 -3.58 -11.17 4.83
CA GLY A 35 -4.90 -11.11 4.19
C GLY A 35 -5.44 -9.69 4.12
N THR A 36 -5.30 -8.91 5.20
CA THR A 36 -5.68 -7.49 5.22
C THR A 36 -4.85 -6.68 4.23
N ALA A 37 -3.51 -6.85 4.23
CA ALA A 37 -2.62 -6.18 3.29
C ALA A 37 -2.98 -6.52 1.84
N PHE A 38 -3.20 -7.80 1.52
CA PHE A 38 -3.55 -8.22 0.16
C PHE A 38 -4.89 -7.62 -0.31
N LEU A 39 -5.94 -7.75 0.50
CA LEU A 39 -7.27 -7.26 0.13
C LEU A 39 -7.29 -5.73 -0.04
N THR A 40 -6.64 -4.99 0.85
CA THR A 40 -6.58 -3.53 0.76
C THR A 40 -5.66 -3.07 -0.37
N GLY A 41 -4.57 -3.81 -0.66
CA GLY A 41 -3.72 -3.60 -1.83
C GLY A 41 -4.46 -3.84 -3.13
N LEU A 42 -5.31 -4.89 -3.20
CA LEU A 42 -6.15 -5.16 -4.36
C LEU A 42 -7.17 -4.03 -4.59
N VAL A 43 -7.82 -3.53 -3.53
CA VAL A 43 -8.70 -2.34 -3.64
C VAL A 43 -7.92 -1.14 -4.17
N SER A 44 -6.70 -0.89 -3.66
CA SER A 44 -5.85 0.18 -4.15
C SER A 44 -5.51 0.03 -5.64
N HIS A 45 -5.18 -1.18 -6.08
CA HIS A 45 -4.90 -1.47 -7.48
C HIS A 45 -6.11 -1.22 -8.38
N VAL A 46 -7.30 -1.71 -7.98
CA VAL A 46 -8.55 -1.50 -8.71
C VAL A 46 -8.91 -0.02 -8.83
N LEU A 47 -8.69 0.77 -7.77
CA LEU A 47 -8.94 2.22 -7.82
C LEU A 47 -7.92 2.98 -8.69
N GLN A 48 -6.73 2.42 -8.91
CA GLN A 48 -5.73 2.99 -9.82
C GLN A 48 -5.94 2.56 -11.28
N HIS A 49 -6.39 1.33 -11.48
CA HIS A 49 -6.53 0.69 -12.79
C HIS A 49 -7.88 -0.05 -12.84
N PRO A 50 -9.00 0.68 -12.84
CA PRO A 50 -10.31 0.04 -12.83
C PRO A 50 -10.53 -0.75 -14.12
N PRO A 51 -10.99 -2.02 -14.02
CA PRO A 51 -11.44 -2.72 -15.21
C PRO A 51 -12.68 -2.03 -15.79
N SER A 52 -12.85 -2.08 -17.10
CA SER A 52 -13.91 -1.34 -17.82
C SER A 52 -15.32 -1.55 -17.27
N TRP A 53 -15.64 -2.77 -16.84
CA TRP A 53 -16.95 -3.12 -16.26
C TRP A 53 -17.20 -2.49 -14.89
N LEU A 54 -16.15 -2.05 -14.16
CA LEU A 54 -16.22 -1.44 -12.82
C LEU A 54 -15.98 0.08 -12.86
N ALA A 55 -15.34 0.60 -13.90
CA ALA A 55 -14.89 1.99 -13.98
C ALA A 55 -16.01 2.99 -13.64
N HIS A 56 -17.22 2.77 -14.17
CA HIS A 56 -18.38 3.63 -13.92
C HIS A 56 -19.21 3.24 -12.68
N HIS A 57 -18.68 2.38 -11.82
CA HIS A 57 -19.30 1.99 -10.54
C HIS A 57 -18.42 2.36 -9.33
N LEU A 58 -17.34 3.11 -9.58
CA LEU A 58 -16.46 3.58 -8.51
C LEU A 58 -17.18 4.64 -7.68
N TRP A 59 -16.93 4.59 -6.37
CA TRP A 59 -17.55 5.50 -5.42
C TRP A 59 -16.61 6.68 -5.10
N THR A 60 -17.15 7.88 -5.12
CA THR A 60 -16.44 9.11 -4.73
C THR A 60 -16.55 9.36 -3.22
N ARG A 61 -17.52 8.73 -2.55
CA ARG A 61 -17.82 8.90 -1.12
C ARG A 61 -17.76 7.57 -0.36
N PRO A 62 -17.24 7.56 0.88
CA PRO A 62 -16.68 8.71 1.58
C PRO A 62 -15.32 9.12 1.00
N SER A 63 -14.99 10.41 1.04
CA SER A 63 -13.74 10.97 0.46
C SER A 63 -12.46 10.38 1.07
N TRP A 64 -12.54 9.81 2.28
CA TRP A 64 -11.45 9.17 3.00
C TRP A 64 -11.32 7.66 2.73
N GLY A 65 -12.16 7.08 1.87
CA GLY A 65 -12.17 5.63 1.65
C GLY A 65 -10.83 5.07 1.19
N TYR A 66 -10.21 5.67 0.17
CA TYR A 66 -8.88 5.29 -0.31
C TYR A 66 -7.80 5.45 0.78
N ARG A 67 -7.86 6.55 1.56
CA ARG A 67 -6.98 6.78 2.69
C ARG A 67 -7.05 5.64 3.72
N LEU A 68 -8.25 5.16 4.03
CA LEU A 68 -8.44 4.05 4.97
C LEU A 68 -7.83 2.76 4.44
N THR A 69 -8.13 2.38 3.20
CA THR A 69 -7.57 1.15 2.61
C THR A 69 -6.07 1.20 2.53
N GLN A 70 -5.49 2.34 2.18
CA GLN A 70 -4.04 2.53 2.11
C GLN A 70 -3.39 2.51 3.50
N GLY A 71 -4.02 3.12 4.50
CA GLY A 71 -3.55 3.06 5.89
C GLY A 71 -3.59 1.64 6.47
N LEU A 72 -4.64 0.87 6.16
CA LEU A 72 -4.74 -0.55 6.55
C LEU A 72 -3.70 -1.40 5.82
N HIS A 73 -3.45 -1.16 4.53
CA HIS A 73 -2.41 -1.85 3.76
C HIS A 73 -1.04 -1.68 4.40
N VAL A 74 -0.62 -0.44 4.61
CA VAL A 74 0.68 -0.11 5.22
C VAL A 74 0.77 -0.62 6.65
N GLY A 75 -0.25 -0.36 7.48
CA GLY A 75 -0.26 -0.76 8.89
C GLY A 75 -0.20 -2.27 9.08
N SER A 76 -0.97 -3.04 8.30
CA SER A 76 -0.94 -4.50 8.38
C SER A 76 0.36 -5.08 7.82
N GLY A 77 0.93 -4.48 6.76
CA GLY A 77 2.24 -4.85 6.22
C GLY A 77 3.35 -4.67 7.25
N ILE A 78 3.38 -3.54 7.95
CA ILE A 78 4.36 -3.27 9.01
C ILE A 78 4.17 -4.22 10.20
N ALA A 79 2.94 -4.44 10.65
CA ALA A 79 2.63 -5.39 11.71
C ALA A 79 3.06 -6.82 11.37
N ALA A 80 3.02 -7.19 10.09
CA ALA A 80 3.43 -8.51 9.62
C ALA A 80 4.94 -8.78 9.81
N ILE A 81 5.80 -7.76 9.91
CA ILE A 81 7.25 -7.94 10.08
C ILE A 81 7.59 -8.71 11.35
N PRO A 82 7.26 -8.23 12.57
CA PRO A 82 7.56 -9.00 13.79
C PRO A 82 6.73 -10.28 13.88
N LEU A 83 5.54 -10.33 13.31
CA LEU A 83 4.74 -11.56 13.25
C LEU A 83 5.40 -12.63 12.36
N LEU A 84 5.98 -12.25 11.22
CA LEU A 84 6.72 -13.18 10.34
C LEU A 84 7.97 -13.69 11.05
N LEU A 85 8.75 -12.82 11.68
CA LEU A 85 9.95 -13.21 12.45
C LEU A 85 9.59 -14.18 13.57
N ALA A 86 8.54 -13.88 14.34
CA ALA A 86 8.05 -14.78 15.39
C ALA A 86 7.57 -16.12 14.81
N LYS A 87 6.86 -16.10 13.68
CA LYS A 87 6.42 -17.34 12.99
C LYS A 87 7.60 -18.17 12.53
N LEU A 88 8.58 -17.56 11.88
CA LEU A 88 9.79 -18.26 11.45
C LEU A 88 10.53 -18.87 12.66
N TRP A 89 10.63 -18.14 13.77
CA TRP A 89 11.20 -18.68 15.01
C TRP A 89 10.47 -19.93 15.50
N THR A 90 9.14 -19.96 15.49
CA THR A 90 8.38 -21.12 15.98
C THR A 90 8.52 -22.36 15.11
N VAL A 91 8.87 -22.20 13.83
CA VAL A 91 8.91 -23.33 12.86
C VAL A 91 10.33 -23.69 12.42
N TYR A 92 11.34 -22.88 12.72
CA TYR A 92 12.68 -23.06 12.18
C TYR A 92 13.32 -24.42 12.53
N PRO A 93 13.05 -25.13 13.67
CA PRO A 93 13.57 -26.47 13.90
C PRO A 93 13.14 -27.48 12.85
N LYS A 94 12.01 -27.24 12.17
CA LYS A 94 11.53 -28.13 11.08
C LYS A 94 12.44 -28.10 9.84
N LEU A 95 13.28 -27.08 9.68
CA LEU A 95 14.26 -27.00 8.61
C LEU A 95 15.35 -28.08 8.76
N PHE A 96 15.66 -28.47 10.01
CA PHE A 96 16.72 -29.44 10.35
C PHE A 96 16.20 -30.87 10.46
N GLN A 97 14.97 -31.17 10.05
CA GLN A 97 14.42 -32.52 10.06
C GLN A 97 15.15 -33.41 9.04
N TRP A 98 15.53 -34.61 9.49
CA TRP A 98 16.19 -35.62 8.64
C TRP A 98 15.26 -36.82 8.38
N PRO A 99 15.24 -37.43 7.19
CA PRO A 99 15.86 -36.93 5.95
C PRO A 99 15.18 -35.65 5.44
N PRO A 100 15.92 -34.78 4.73
CA PRO A 100 15.39 -33.48 4.28
C PRO A 100 14.23 -33.64 3.31
N LEU A 101 14.20 -34.71 2.53
CA LEU A 101 13.13 -35.09 1.60
C LEU A 101 12.69 -36.52 1.88
N LYS A 102 11.41 -36.71 2.22
CA LYS A 102 10.84 -38.02 2.56
C LYS A 102 10.03 -38.62 1.41
N SER A 103 9.45 -37.77 0.57
CA SER A 103 8.62 -38.15 -0.58
C SER A 103 8.50 -36.95 -1.54
N VAL A 104 7.98 -37.17 -2.73
CA VAL A 104 7.66 -36.12 -3.70
C VAL A 104 6.68 -35.12 -3.10
N ALA A 105 5.64 -35.60 -2.42
CA ALA A 105 4.65 -34.72 -1.74
C ALA A 105 5.32 -33.84 -0.68
N HIS A 106 6.26 -34.37 0.12
CA HIS A 106 7.03 -33.59 1.08
C HIS A 106 7.98 -32.57 0.42
N ALA A 107 8.55 -32.90 -0.74
CA ALA A 107 9.37 -31.97 -1.53
C ALA A 107 8.52 -30.79 -2.04
N LEU A 108 7.33 -31.06 -2.59
CA LEU A 108 6.38 -30.03 -3.05
C LEU A 108 5.90 -29.15 -1.89
N GLU A 109 5.60 -29.74 -0.74
CA GLU A 109 5.26 -28.99 0.47
C GLU A 109 6.40 -28.03 0.87
N ARG A 110 7.64 -28.49 0.89
CA ARG A 110 8.79 -27.64 1.22
C ARG A 110 9.02 -26.53 0.20
N LEU A 111 8.85 -26.84 -1.08
CA LEU A 111 8.96 -25.86 -2.15
C LEU A 111 7.90 -24.77 -2.01
N SER A 112 6.64 -25.15 -1.72
CA SER A 112 5.55 -24.17 -1.51
C SER A 112 5.82 -23.26 -0.31
N ILE A 113 6.41 -23.80 0.78
CA ILE A 113 6.81 -23.00 1.94
C ILE A 113 7.96 -22.06 1.59
N LEU A 114 8.92 -22.50 0.78
CA LEU A 114 10.02 -21.64 0.32
C LEU A 114 9.49 -20.46 -0.49
N VAL A 115 8.59 -20.71 -1.44
CA VAL A 115 7.95 -19.66 -2.25
C VAL A 115 7.16 -18.69 -1.36
N LEU A 116 6.39 -19.23 -0.40
CA LEU A 116 5.63 -18.41 0.54
C LEU A 116 6.52 -17.50 1.39
N VAL A 117 7.61 -18.04 1.96
CA VAL A 117 8.51 -17.27 2.84
C VAL A 117 9.30 -16.24 2.03
N ALA A 118 9.84 -16.63 0.86
CA ALA A 118 10.57 -15.73 -0.01
C ALA A 118 9.66 -14.59 -0.52
N GLY A 119 8.44 -14.93 -0.96
CA GLY A 119 7.44 -13.95 -1.39
C GLY A 119 7.04 -13.02 -0.25
N ALA A 120 6.76 -13.54 0.94
CA ALA A 120 6.42 -12.73 2.11
C ALA A 120 7.54 -11.72 2.47
N ILE A 121 8.80 -12.16 2.47
CA ILE A 121 9.95 -11.27 2.72
C ILE A 121 10.06 -10.23 1.61
N PHE A 122 9.92 -10.63 0.36
CA PHE A 122 9.95 -9.73 -0.79
C PHE A 122 8.88 -8.64 -0.71
N GLU A 123 7.64 -9.02 -0.38
CA GLU A 123 6.52 -8.08 -0.21
C GLU A 123 6.80 -7.05 0.88
N LEU A 124 7.27 -7.49 2.05
CA LEU A 124 7.58 -6.59 3.15
C LEU A 124 8.74 -5.64 2.81
N VAL A 125 9.80 -6.15 2.18
CA VAL A 125 10.97 -5.35 1.78
C VAL A 125 10.57 -4.33 0.71
N THR A 126 9.91 -4.75 -0.36
CA THR A 126 9.51 -3.82 -1.43
C THR A 126 8.48 -2.80 -0.97
N GLY A 127 7.56 -3.17 -0.07
CA GLY A 127 6.63 -2.24 0.55
C GLY A 127 7.33 -1.16 1.37
N LEU A 128 8.30 -1.52 2.22
CA LEU A 128 9.10 -0.57 2.99
C LEU A 128 9.94 0.34 2.09
N LEU A 129 10.61 -0.23 1.09
CA LEU A 129 11.46 0.53 0.16
C LEU A 129 10.62 1.54 -0.63
N ASN A 130 9.42 1.15 -1.08
CA ASN A 130 8.50 2.06 -1.77
C ASN A 130 8.01 3.18 -0.84
N ALA A 131 7.63 2.86 0.40
CA ALA A 131 7.20 3.86 1.38
C ALA A 131 8.31 4.87 1.70
N ALA A 132 9.56 4.43 1.74
CA ALA A 132 10.74 5.26 1.98
C ALA A 132 11.26 5.96 0.70
N GLN A 133 10.71 5.65 -0.48
CA GLN A 133 11.27 6.04 -1.80
C GLN A 133 12.75 5.66 -1.97
N TRP A 134 13.15 4.56 -1.36
CA TRP A 134 14.51 4.06 -1.45
C TRP A 134 14.62 2.95 -2.50
N TYR A 135 14.84 3.35 -3.75
CA TYR A 135 14.85 2.46 -4.90
C TYR A 135 16.25 1.91 -5.16
N VAL A 136 16.71 1.00 -4.28
CA VAL A 136 18.06 0.40 -4.26
C VAL A 136 18.43 -0.34 -5.54
N TRP A 137 17.46 -0.82 -6.31
CA TRP A 137 17.68 -1.52 -7.60
C TRP A 137 17.58 -0.58 -8.80
N GLY A 138 17.63 0.74 -8.54
CA GLY A 138 17.54 1.78 -9.56
C GLY A 138 16.10 2.07 -10.02
N SER A 139 15.95 3.16 -10.77
CA SER A 139 14.65 3.63 -11.25
C SER A 139 14.01 2.73 -12.32
N GLN A 140 14.79 1.83 -12.91
CA GLN A 140 14.32 0.88 -13.94
C GLN A 140 13.57 -0.32 -13.32
N PHE A 141 13.75 -0.61 -12.03
CA PHE A 141 13.04 -1.70 -11.38
C PHE A 141 11.59 -1.29 -11.09
N PRO A 142 10.59 -2.00 -11.64
CA PRO A 142 9.18 -1.62 -11.51
C PRO A 142 8.61 -2.08 -10.15
N PHE A 143 8.98 -1.41 -9.06
CA PHE A 143 8.63 -1.79 -7.68
C PHE A 143 7.14 -2.10 -7.50
N ILE A 144 6.25 -1.20 -7.90
CA ILE A 144 4.79 -1.34 -7.68
C ILE A 144 4.23 -2.53 -8.45
N GLN A 145 4.63 -2.68 -9.73
CA GLN A 145 4.16 -3.79 -10.57
C GLN A 145 4.69 -5.13 -10.06
N THR A 146 5.97 -5.20 -9.70
CA THR A 146 6.58 -6.44 -9.19
C THR A 146 5.96 -6.82 -7.85
N HIS A 147 5.76 -5.87 -6.93
CA HIS A 147 5.05 -6.09 -5.67
C HIS A 147 3.65 -6.65 -5.92
N TYR A 148 2.88 -6.07 -6.83
CA TYR A 148 1.54 -6.55 -7.17
C TYR A 148 1.54 -7.99 -7.70
N TRP A 149 2.45 -8.35 -8.63
CA TRP A 149 2.48 -9.70 -9.19
C TRP A 149 3.02 -10.76 -8.22
N VAL A 150 4.03 -10.41 -7.43
CA VAL A 150 4.55 -11.31 -6.39
C VAL A 150 3.52 -11.54 -5.30
N ALA A 151 2.66 -10.55 -4.98
CA ALA A 151 1.56 -10.72 -4.03
C ALA A 151 0.61 -11.84 -4.44
N TRP A 152 0.26 -11.98 -5.73
CA TRP A 152 -0.56 -13.09 -6.22
C TRP A 152 0.10 -14.45 -6.03
N ILE A 153 1.41 -14.54 -6.33
CA ILE A 153 2.20 -15.77 -6.13
C ILE A 153 2.24 -16.11 -4.62
N THR A 154 2.48 -15.12 -3.79
CA THR A 154 2.57 -15.27 -2.33
C THR A 154 1.23 -15.72 -1.73
N VAL A 155 0.13 -15.12 -2.15
CA VAL A 155 -1.22 -15.50 -1.69
C VAL A 155 -1.61 -16.88 -2.21
N GLY A 156 -1.28 -17.22 -3.45
CA GLY A 156 -1.47 -18.59 -3.97
C GLY A 156 -0.73 -19.63 -3.14
N ALA A 157 0.54 -19.36 -2.82
CA ALA A 157 1.34 -20.22 -1.94
C ALA A 157 0.78 -20.28 -0.50
N LEU A 158 0.24 -19.16 0.01
CA LEU A 158 -0.41 -19.09 1.33
C LEU A 158 -1.69 -19.96 1.37
N VAL A 159 -2.54 -19.86 0.36
CA VAL A 159 -3.77 -20.69 0.27
C VAL A 159 -3.43 -22.16 0.23
N LEU A 160 -2.44 -22.56 -0.58
CA LEU A 160 -1.95 -23.94 -0.63
C LEU A 160 -1.41 -24.37 0.74
N HIS A 161 -0.58 -23.53 1.38
CA HIS A 161 -0.03 -23.80 2.70
C HIS A 161 -1.12 -23.98 3.77
N LEU A 162 -2.14 -23.11 3.77
CA LEU A 162 -3.28 -23.22 4.69
C LEU A 162 -4.06 -24.49 4.45
N GLY A 163 -4.31 -24.88 3.19
CA GLY A 163 -4.99 -26.13 2.85
C GLY A 163 -4.25 -27.36 3.37
N VAL A 164 -2.93 -27.46 3.11
CA VAL A 164 -2.10 -28.57 3.58
C VAL A 164 -1.99 -28.61 5.12
N LYS A 165 -1.94 -27.44 5.77
CA LYS A 165 -1.79 -27.33 7.22
C LYS A 165 -3.10 -27.26 8.00
N ALA A 166 -4.27 -27.25 7.35
CA ALA A 166 -5.58 -27.15 7.99
C ALA A 166 -5.79 -28.15 9.15
N PRO A 167 -5.42 -29.45 9.03
CA PRO A 167 -5.56 -30.39 10.14
C PRO A 167 -4.66 -30.02 11.33
N ALA A 168 -3.42 -29.57 11.09
CA ALA A 168 -2.49 -29.14 12.15
C ALA A 168 -2.98 -27.85 12.84
N ILE A 169 -3.51 -26.90 12.04
CA ILE A 169 -4.11 -25.66 12.56
C ILE A 169 -5.29 -25.99 13.46
N ALA A 170 -6.19 -26.88 13.03
CA ALA A 170 -7.35 -27.32 13.82
C ALA A 170 -6.92 -27.98 15.16
N ARG A 171 -5.89 -28.85 15.14
CA ARG A 171 -5.31 -29.40 16.37
C ARG A 171 -4.73 -28.32 17.26
N GLY A 172 -3.95 -27.39 16.70
CA GLY A 172 -3.33 -26.29 17.45
C GLY A 172 -4.33 -25.43 18.21
N PHE A 173 -5.54 -25.21 17.66
CA PHE A 173 -6.61 -24.52 18.40
C PHE A 173 -7.26 -25.38 19.49
N ARG A 174 -7.34 -26.69 19.27
CA ARG A 174 -7.98 -27.64 20.22
C ARG A 174 -7.04 -28.13 21.33
N SER A 175 -5.71 -28.02 21.12
CA SER A 175 -4.72 -28.50 22.07
C SER A 175 -4.89 -27.86 23.46
N PRO A 176 -4.89 -28.65 24.55
CA PRO A 176 -4.97 -28.13 25.91
C PRO A 176 -3.82 -27.16 26.20
N LYS A 177 -4.06 -26.24 27.14
CA LYS A 177 -3.06 -25.18 27.47
C LYS A 177 -1.75 -25.77 28.08
N THR A 178 -1.68 -27.05 28.37
CA THR A 178 -0.68 -27.65 29.27
C THR A 178 0.17 -28.76 28.64
N GLU A 179 -0.12 -29.22 27.40
CA GLU A 179 0.70 -30.30 26.80
C GLU A 179 2.05 -29.79 26.31
N LEU A 180 3.10 -30.33 26.93
CA LEU A 180 4.48 -30.20 26.47
C LEU A 180 4.67 -31.05 25.20
N PRO A 181 5.43 -30.59 24.18
CA PRO A 181 5.73 -31.42 23.03
C PRO A 181 6.53 -32.65 23.45
N GLN A 182 5.94 -33.83 23.34
CA GLN A 182 6.62 -35.14 23.64
C GLN A 182 7.78 -35.44 22.68
N ALA A 183 8.01 -34.64 21.65
CA ALA A 183 8.90 -34.98 20.55
C ALA A 183 10.36 -34.51 20.66
N TYR A 184 10.70 -33.75 21.70
CA TYR A 184 12.05 -33.18 21.83
C TYR A 184 12.67 -33.47 23.20
N GLY A 185 12.85 -34.78 23.49
CA GLY A 185 13.73 -35.39 24.52
C GLY A 185 14.17 -34.58 25.73
N GLU A 186 13.75 -35.02 26.84
CA GLU A 186 14.48 -35.32 28.12
C GLU A 186 15.16 -34.19 28.89
N ASP A 187 14.87 -32.92 28.75
CA ASP A 187 15.33 -31.98 29.78
C ASP A 187 14.20 -31.08 30.28
N LEU A 188 13.35 -31.64 31.16
CA LEU A 188 12.26 -30.96 31.84
C LEU A 188 12.75 -29.78 32.71
N ALA A 189 14.02 -29.79 33.15
CA ALA A 189 14.61 -28.74 33.96
C ALA A 189 14.99 -27.53 33.09
N ALA A 190 15.59 -27.75 31.90
CA ALA A 190 15.89 -26.71 30.93
C ALA A 190 14.62 -26.09 30.34
N GLN A 191 13.54 -26.87 30.18
CA GLN A 191 12.24 -26.38 29.73
C GLN A 191 11.56 -25.41 30.72
N LYS A 192 11.86 -25.46 32.01
CA LYS A 192 11.30 -24.56 33.03
C LYS A 192 11.93 -23.14 32.97
N GLN A 193 13.11 -22.98 32.39
CA GLN A 193 13.85 -21.71 32.35
C GLN A 193 13.58 -20.86 31.10
N GLY A 194 12.83 -21.35 30.10
CA GLY A 194 12.55 -20.63 28.88
C GLY A 194 11.38 -19.65 28.97
N VAL A 195 11.30 -18.73 27.98
CA VAL A 195 10.19 -17.78 27.82
C VAL A 195 8.85 -18.53 27.71
N SER A 196 7.85 -18.11 28.46
CA SER A 196 6.52 -18.69 28.40
C SER A 196 5.81 -18.34 27.08
N ARG A 197 4.89 -19.22 26.62
CA ARG A 197 4.04 -18.93 25.44
C ARG A 197 3.32 -17.59 25.56
N ARG A 198 2.74 -17.32 26.74
CA ARG A 198 2.00 -16.06 26.99
C ARG A 198 2.92 -14.85 26.82
N THR A 199 4.11 -14.90 27.42
CA THR A 199 5.11 -13.84 27.31
C THR A 199 5.53 -13.66 25.85
N PHE A 200 5.84 -14.74 25.14
CA PHE A 200 6.25 -14.68 23.73
C PHE A 200 5.18 -14.04 22.83
N ILE A 201 3.92 -14.49 22.94
CA ILE A 201 2.81 -13.94 22.16
C ILE A 201 2.57 -12.48 22.53
N ALA A 202 2.58 -12.13 23.83
CA ALA A 202 2.42 -10.76 24.30
C ALA A 202 3.55 -9.85 23.78
N THR A 203 4.81 -10.28 23.89
CA THR A 203 5.97 -9.53 23.37
C THR A 203 5.87 -9.34 21.86
N THR A 204 5.47 -10.38 21.10
CA THR A 204 5.27 -10.29 19.66
C THR A 204 4.16 -9.29 19.31
N ALA A 205 3.04 -9.34 20.03
CA ALA A 205 1.93 -8.40 19.82
C ALA A 205 2.32 -6.95 20.16
N VAL A 206 3.03 -6.76 21.28
CA VAL A 206 3.58 -5.44 21.67
C VAL A 206 4.57 -4.95 20.62
N ALA A 207 5.50 -5.79 20.16
CA ALA A 207 6.44 -5.44 19.11
C ALA A 207 5.72 -5.03 17.82
N ALA A 208 4.72 -5.82 17.38
CA ALA A 208 3.92 -5.51 16.20
C ALA A 208 3.17 -4.18 16.36
N GLY A 209 2.51 -3.96 17.49
CA GLY A 209 1.82 -2.71 17.80
C GLY A 209 2.76 -1.51 17.86
N THR A 210 3.89 -1.64 18.56
CA THR A 210 4.88 -0.55 18.71
C THR A 210 5.49 -0.15 17.37
N VAL A 211 5.97 -1.14 16.57
CA VAL A 211 6.57 -0.85 15.26
C VAL A 211 5.52 -0.23 14.32
N THR A 212 4.28 -0.72 14.36
CA THR A 212 3.18 -0.15 13.58
C THR A 212 2.94 1.31 13.97
N VAL A 213 2.71 1.60 15.26
CA VAL A 213 2.45 2.97 15.74
C VAL A 213 3.64 3.88 15.46
N ALA A 214 4.87 3.38 15.65
CA ALA A 214 6.09 4.15 15.37
C ALA A 214 6.29 4.49 13.88
N THR A 215 5.58 3.83 12.96
CA THR A 215 5.79 3.98 11.50
C THR A 215 4.59 4.57 10.77
N VAL A 216 3.33 4.30 11.20
CA VAL A 216 2.14 4.64 10.41
C VAL A 216 1.72 6.11 10.49
N GLY A 217 2.45 6.98 11.19
CA GLY A 217 2.10 8.39 11.33
C GLY A 217 1.96 9.15 10.01
N GLN A 218 2.65 8.69 8.97
CA GLN A 218 2.47 9.21 7.62
C GLN A 218 1.09 8.89 7.01
N SER A 219 0.45 7.77 7.41
CA SER A 219 -0.87 7.35 6.93
C SER A 219 -1.97 7.74 7.90
N VAL A 220 -1.66 7.75 9.20
CA VAL A 220 -2.61 8.01 10.31
C VAL A 220 -2.10 9.21 11.09
N THR A 221 -2.49 10.40 10.68
CA THR A 221 -1.97 11.67 11.21
C THR A 221 -2.22 11.89 12.71
N SER A 222 -3.21 11.22 13.31
CA SER A 222 -3.47 11.30 14.76
C SER A 222 -2.34 10.73 15.62
N VAL A 223 -1.51 9.83 15.09
CA VAL A 223 -0.36 9.25 15.80
C VAL A 223 0.99 9.78 15.30
N LYS A 224 1.00 10.81 14.45
CA LYS A 224 2.25 11.32 13.84
C LYS A 224 3.31 11.74 14.85
N GLN A 225 2.91 12.28 16.01
CA GLN A 225 3.84 12.74 17.04
C GLN A 225 4.65 11.63 17.71
N VAL A 226 4.13 10.39 17.70
CA VAL A 226 4.80 9.21 18.27
C VAL A 226 5.37 8.29 17.19
N SER A 227 5.17 8.62 15.91
CA SER A 227 5.60 7.81 14.76
C SER A 227 7.00 8.21 14.30
N VAL A 228 7.97 8.02 15.17
CA VAL A 228 9.39 8.41 14.98
C VAL A 228 10.11 7.68 13.83
N LEU A 229 9.55 6.60 13.34
CA LEU A 229 10.06 5.81 12.20
C LEU A 229 9.25 6.06 10.91
N SER A 230 8.39 7.05 10.90
CA SER A 230 7.59 7.39 9.72
C SER A 230 8.50 7.78 8.55
N PRO A 231 8.44 7.11 7.39
CA PRO A 231 9.29 7.44 6.25
C PRO A 231 9.04 8.85 5.68
N ARG A 232 7.84 9.38 5.89
CA ARG A 232 7.42 10.72 5.44
C ARG A 232 6.88 11.53 6.59
N ASP A 233 7.30 12.77 6.68
CA ASP A 233 6.77 13.72 7.64
C ASP A 233 5.61 14.50 7.01
N VAL A 234 4.40 14.23 7.47
CA VAL A 234 3.18 14.89 7.01
C VAL A 234 2.90 16.13 7.87
N GLY A 235 2.54 17.24 7.21
CA GLY A 235 2.31 18.52 7.88
C GLY A 235 3.58 19.35 8.02
N VAL A 236 4.65 19.02 7.32
CA VAL A 236 5.92 19.76 7.22
C VAL A 236 6.15 20.20 5.77
N GLY A 237 6.91 21.26 5.55
CA GLY A 237 7.16 21.87 4.25
C GLY A 237 6.19 23.01 3.92
N GLU A 238 6.36 23.63 2.76
CA GLU A 238 5.70 24.89 2.37
C GLU A 238 4.17 24.86 2.49
N SER A 239 3.54 23.70 2.26
CA SER A 239 2.07 23.56 2.32
C SER A 239 1.62 22.44 3.25
N GLY A 240 2.54 21.80 3.97
CA GLY A 240 2.23 20.67 4.85
C GLY A 240 1.79 19.39 4.14
N VAL A 241 1.90 19.35 2.80
CA VAL A 241 1.59 18.18 1.97
C VAL A 241 2.89 17.62 1.40
N PRO A 242 3.23 16.33 1.64
CA PRO A 242 4.43 15.74 1.07
C PRO A 242 4.45 15.75 -0.46
N ILE A 243 5.62 15.91 -1.03
CA ILE A 243 5.82 15.87 -2.49
C ILE A 243 6.27 14.45 -2.88
N ASN A 244 5.46 13.76 -3.70
CA ASN A 244 5.80 12.44 -4.22
C ASN A 244 6.73 12.50 -5.45
N ARG A 245 6.60 13.54 -6.26
CA ARG A 245 7.41 13.81 -7.45
C ARG A 245 7.56 15.31 -7.62
N THR A 246 8.80 15.79 -7.69
CA THR A 246 9.06 17.22 -7.92
C THR A 246 8.84 17.61 -9.37
N ALA A 247 8.70 18.90 -9.65
CA ALA A 247 8.59 19.42 -11.01
C ALA A 247 9.85 19.07 -11.82
N ALA A 248 11.03 19.18 -11.21
CA ALA A 248 12.30 18.79 -11.85
C ALA A 248 12.31 17.31 -12.26
N GLN A 249 11.88 16.40 -11.37
CA GLN A 249 11.74 14.98 -11.70
C GLN A 249 10.70 14.71 -12.81
N ALA A 250 9.68 15.57 -12.90
CA ALA A 250 8.63 15.49 -13.93
C ALA A 250 9.03 16.14 -15.25
N GLY A 251 10.18 16.81 -15.32
CA GLY A 251 10.62 17.57 -16.50
C GLY A 251 9.79 18.83 -16.74
N VAL A 252 9.18 19.39 -15.67
CA VAL A 252 8.41 20.62 -15.71
C VAL A 252 9.27 21.75 -15.16
N ALA A 253 9.60 22.71 -16.01
CA ALA A 253 10.40 23.87 -15.65
C ALA A 253 9.54 25.15 -15.55
N ALA A 254 10.08 26.20 -14.93
CA ALA A 254 9.37 27.46 -14.73
C ALA A 254 8.90 28.10 -16.05
N GLU A 255 9.68 27.94 -17.12
CA GLU A 255 9.29 28.42 -18.46
C GLU A 255 8.05 27.74 -19.04
N HIS A 256 7.75 26.50 -18.65
CA HIS A 256 6.54 25.79 -19.08
C HIS A 256 5.26 26.32 -18.41
N VAL A 257 5.40 27.07 -17.35
CA VAL A 257 4.32 27.62 -16.52
C VAL A 257 4.32 29.15 -16.51
N SER A 258 4.86 29.75 -17.60
CA SER A 258 4.91 31.19 -17.83
C SER A 258 3.50 31.82 -17.89
N ALA A 259 3.45 33.16 -18.03
CA ALA A 259 2.21 33.89 -18.20
C ALA A 259 1.39 33.46 -19.44
N ASP A 260 2.04 32.85 -20.42
CA ASP A 260 1.40 32.33 -21.63
C ASP A 260 0.71 30.98 -21.44
N TRP A 261 0.87 30.33 -20.25
CA TRP A 261 0.18 29.09 -19.98
C TRP A 261 -1.33 29.25 -20.06
N ARG A 262 -1.98 28.34 -20.74
CA ARG A 262 -3.44 28.26 -20.82
C ARG A 262 -3.92 26.83 -20.58
N LEU A 263 -5.03 26.72 -19.88
CA LEU A 263 -5.81 25.50 -19.81
C LEU A 263 -6.62 25.33 -21.06
N GLU A 264 -6.45 24.26 -21.79
CA GLU A 264 -7.33 23.87 -22.89
C GLU A 264 -8.42 22.92 -22.40
N VAL A 265 -9.69 23.18 -22.71
CA VAL A 265 -10.79 22.23 -22.55
C VAL A 265 -11.36 21.94 -23.91
N VAL A 266 -11.22 20.72 -24.41
CA VAL A 266 -11.56 20.30 -25.76
C VAL A 266 -12.48 19.09 -25.80
N GLY A 267 -13.07 18.80 -26.96
CA GLY A 267 -13.96 17.63 -27.14
C GLY A 267 -15.42 17.90 -26.77
N GLY A 268 -15.73 19.06 -26.20
CA GLY A 268 -17.11 19.54 -26.02
C GLY A 268 -17.57 20.43 -27.19
N ALA A 269 -18.82 20.86 -27.14
CA ALA A 269 -19.41 21.74 -28.19
C ALA A 269 -18.73 23.11 -28.25
N HIS A 270 -18.17 23.59 -27.13
CA HIS A 270 -17.57 24.92 -27.00
C HIS A 270 -16.16 24.77 -26.39
N PRO A 271 -15.11 24.58 -27.21
CA PRO A 271 -13.74 24.47 -26.69
C PRO A 271 -13.33 25.75 -25.94
N LEU A 272 -12.63 25.58 -24.81
CA LEU A 272 -12.16 26.67 -23.98
C LEU A 272 -10.64 26.76 -24.02
N SER A 273 -10.12 27.98 -23.91
CA SER A 273 -8.71 28.26 -23.68
C SER A 273 -8.62 29.36 -22.62
N LEU A 274 -8.27 29.00 -21.40
CA LEU A 274 -8.34 29.85 -20.22
C LEU A 274 -6.94 30.07 -19.64
N SER A 275 -6.55 31.33 -19.45
CA SER A 275 -5.36 31.68 -18.69
C SER A 275 -5.58 31.40 -17.21
N ARG A 276 -4.51 31.46 -16.40
CA ARG A 276 -4.63 31.30 -14.96
C ARG A 276 -5.51 32.38 -14.32
N ASP A 277 -5.42 33.63 -14.81
CA ASP A 277 -6.21 34.73 -14.27
C ASP A 277 -7.70 34.60 -14.64
N GLU A 278 -7.99 34.16 -15.87
CA GLU A 278 -9.37 33.85 -16.28
C GLU A 278 -9.96 32.70 -15.44
N LEU A 279 -9.17 31.64 -15.12
CA LEU A 279 -9.58 30.58 -14.20
C LEU A 279 -9.82 31.10 -12.77
N ALA A 280 -8.95 31.98 -12.29
CA ALA A 280 -9.09 32.60 -10.97
C ALA A 280 -10.32 33.51 -10.86
N ALA A 281 -10.76 34.12 -11.97
CA ALA A 281 -11.96 34.94 -12.05
C ALA A 281 -13.27 34.14 -12.09
N LEU A 282 -13.23 32.84 -12.43
CA LEU A 282 -14.40 31.95 -12.36
C LEU A 282 -14.82 31.70 -10.91
N PRO A 283 -16.08 31.27 -10.68
CA PRO A 283 -16.54 30.89 -9.33
C PRO A 283 -15.62 29.87 -8.68
N GLN A 284 -15.00 30.24 -7.57
CA GLN A 284 -14.09 29.39 -6.80
C GLN A 284 -14.85 28.55 -5.78
N THR A 285 -14.47 27.29 -5.65
CA THR A 285 -15.01 26.38 -4.62
C THR A 285 -13.85 25.92 -3.72
N SER A 286 -14.10 25.90 -2.41
CA SER A 286 -13.18 25.35 -1.42
C SER A 286 -13.65 23.99 -0.94
N ALA A 287 -12.74 23.04 -0.84
CA ALA A 287 -13.03 21.70 -0.31
C ALA A 287 -11.88 21.20 0.58
N LYS A 288 -12.23 20.60 1.72
CA LYS A 288 -11.28 19.86 2.54
C LYS A 288 -11.29 18.41 2.08
N LEU A 289 -10.26 18.00 1.38
CA LEU A 289 -10.11 16.64 0.85
C LEU A 289 -8.78 16.03 1.28
N PRO A 290 -8.79 14.74 1.65
CA PRO A 290 -7.56 14.00 1.86
C PRO A 290 -6.87 13.75 0.52
N ILE A 291 -5.55 13.83 0.52
CA ILE A 291 -4.71 13.25 -0.51
C ILE A 291 -3.93 12.08 0.09
N ALA A 292 -4.03 10.91 -0.53
CA ALA A 292 -3.34 9.70 -0.09
C ALA A 292 -2.52 9.12 -1.23
N CYS A 293 -1.24 8.92 -0.98
CA CYS A 293 -0.30 8.40 -1.98
C CYS A 293 -0.17 6.88 -1.89
N VAL A 294 0.21 6.26 -2.99
CA VAL A 294 0.60 4.83 -3.06
C VAL A 294 1.86 4.51 -2.25
N GLU A 295 2.63 5.52 -1.85
CA GLU A 295 3.75 5.43 -0.92
C GLU A 295 3.30 5.28 0.55
N GLY A 296 1.99 5.33 0.81
CA GLY A 296 1.41 5.10 2.12
C GLY A 296 1.20 6.35 2.97
N TRP A 297 1.64 7.54 2.56
CA TRP A 297 1.33 8.77 3.29
C TRP A 297 -0.04 9.33 2.90
N SER A 298 -0.66 10.04 3.84
CA SER A 298 -1.94 10.69 3.64
C SER A 298 -2.08 11.93 4.54
N VAL A 299 -2.65 12.99 4.00
CA VAL A 299 -2.90 14.23 4.73
C VAL A 299 -4.21 14.88 4.28
N ASP A 300 -4.94 15.48 5.21
CA ASP A 300 -6.06 16.36 4.90
C ASP A 300 -5.52 17.74 4.50
N ALA A 301 -6.04 18.30 3.41
CA ALA A 301 -5.66 19.62 2.95
C ALA A 301 -6.88 20.44 2.50
N HIS A 302 -6.78 21.76 2.57
CA HIS A 302 -7.76 22.68 2.04
C HIS A 302 -7.38 23.06 0.62
N TRP A 303 -8.24 22.71 -0.33
CA TRP A 303 -8.08 22.98 -1.74
C TRP A 303 -9.06 24.03 -2.19
N GLN A 304 -8.63 24.94 -3.06
CA GLN A 304 -9.51 25.93 -3.66
C GLN A 304 -9.23 26.01 -5.18
N GLY A 305 -10.29 26.07 -5.96
CA GLY A 305 -10.23 26.15 -7.41
C GLY A 305 -11.59 26.07 -8.07
N VAL A 306 -11.60 25.87 -9.37
CA VAL A 306 -12.81 25.74 -10.20
C VAL A 306 -13.29 24.30 -10.16
N ARG A 307 -14.58 24.06 -10.02
CA ARG A 307 -15.13 22.71 -10.12
C ARG A 307 -14.96 22.16 -11.54
N ILE A 308 -14.48 20.93 -11.63
CA ILE A 308 -14.26 20.28 -12.93
C ILE A 308 -15.55 20.20 -13.72
N ARG A 309 -16.67 19.88 -13.09
CA ARG A 309 -17.99 19.83 -13.73
C ARG A 309 -18.39 21.17 -14.36
N ASP A 310 -18.06 22.31 -13.73
CA ASP A 310 -18.41 23.63 -14.27
C ASP A 310 -17.61 23.93 -15.54
N LEU A 311 -16.32 23.54 -15.61
CA LEU A 311 -15.51 23.63 -16.83
C LEU A 311 -16.06 22.72 -17.94
N MET A 312 -16.52 21.53 -17.59
CA MET A 312 -17.17 20.62 -18.54
C MET A 312 -18.49 21.21 -19.07
N ASP A 313 -19.31 21.79 -18.20
CA ASP A 313 -20.58 22.42 -18.58
C ASP A 313 -20.34 23.63 -19.48
N MET A 314 -19.37 24.50 -19.15
CA MET A 314 -18.96 25.63 -20.01
C MET A 314 -18.45 25.16 -21.37
N ALA A 315 -17.75 24.01 -21.43
CA ALA A 315 -17.30 23.42 -22.68
C ALA A 315 -18.41 22.71 -23.45
N GLY A 316 -19.62 22.64 -22.95
CA GLY A 316 -20.74 21.92 -23.57
C GLY A 316 -20.53 20.41 -23.64
N ALA A 317 -19.89 19.83 -22.61
CA ALA A 317 -19.64 18.41 -22.53
C ALA A 317 -20.92 17.62 -22.22
N PRO A 318 -21.16 16.45 -22.85
CA PRO A 318 -22.23 15.54 -22.45
C PRO A 318 -22.16 15.20 -20.96
N HIS A 319 -23.33 15.00 -20.32
CA HIS A 319 -23.39 14.77 -18.88
C HIS A 319 -22.73 13.44 -18.46
N ASP A 320 -22.72 12.48 -19.35
CA ASP A 320 -22.17 11.14 -19.19
C ASP A 320 -20.75 10.96 -19.74
N ALA A 321 -20.10 12.05 -20.15
CA ALA A 321 -18.75 12.03 -20.69
C ALA A 321 -17.70 11.81 -19.58
N ASP A 322 -16.72 10.98 -19.88
CA ASP A 322 -15.48 10.86 -19.14
C ASP A 322 -14.54 12.03 -19.49
N LEU A 323 -13.48 12.21 -18.71
CA LEU A 323 -12.54 13.29 -18.92
C LEU A 323 -11.10 12.75 -18.97
N ARG A 324 -10.39 12.96 -20.07
CA ARG A 324 -8.94 12.76 -20.12
C ARG A 324 -8.24 14.00 -19.61
N VAL A 325 -7.37 13.81 -18.63
CA VAL A 325 -6.55 14.86 -18.03
C VAL A 325 -5.12 14.73 -18.52
N VAL A 326 -4.61 15.77 -19.17
CA VAL A 326 -3.26 15.81 -19.74
C VAL A 326 -2.39 16.76 -18.92
N SER A 327 -1.28 16.26 -18.41
CA SER A 327 -0.25 17.01 -17.69
C SER A 327 0.81 17.57 -18.63
N MET A 328 1.57 18.56 -18.16
CA MET A 328 2.83 19.00 -18.78
C MET A 328 4.00 18.06 -18.41
N GLU A 329 3.78 17.10 -17.53
CA GLU A 329 4.79 16.11 -17.12
C GLU A 329 5.33 15.35 -18.34
N ARG A 330 6.66 15.20 -18.41
CA ARG A 330 7.35 14.44 -19.45
C ARG A 330 7.71 13.05 -18.92
N ASN A 331 7.44 12.02 -19.73
CA ASN A 331 7.84 10.62 -19.45
C ASN A 331 7.31 10.02 -18.14
N GLY A 332 6.19 10.50 -17.61
CA GLY A 332 5.53 9.95 -16.43
C GLY A 332 4.42 8.97 -16.80
N ALA A 333 4.30 7.89 -16.04
CA ALA A 333 3.23 6.90 -16.22
C ALA A 333 1.82 7.52 -16.08
N TYR A 334 1.71 8.66 -15.38
CA TYR A 334 0.47 9.37 -15.11
C TYR A 334 0.42 10.76 -15.78
N ALA A 335 1.25 10.99 -16.80
CA ALA A 335 1.21 12.21 -17.60
C ALA A 335 -0.14 12.40 -18.30
N VAL A 336 -0.82 11.30 -18.58
CA VAL A 336 -2.20 11.27 -19.10
C VAL A 336 -3.00 10.31 -18.23
N THR A 337 -4.13 10.77 -17.70
CA THR A 337 -5.05 9.96 -16.88
C THR A 337 -6.47 10.11 -17.41
N VAL A 338 -7.28 9.09 -17.23
CA VAL A 338 -8.73 9.18 -17.47
C VAL A 338 -9.42 9.36 -16.12
N MET A 339 -10.39 10.25 -16.09
CA MET A 339 -11.27 10.51 -14.97
C MET A 339 -12.68 10.13 -15.39
N GLU A 340 -13.22 9.14 -14.75
CA GLU A 340 -14.57 8.66 -14.97
C GLU A 340 -15.58 9.75 -14.58
N ARG A 341 -16.73 9.78 -15.26
CA ARG A 341 -17.78 10.79 -15.07
C ARG A 341 -18.23 10.96 -13.61
N GLU A 342 -18.23 9.88 -12.85
CA GLU A 342 -18.62 9.88 -11.42
C GLU A 342 -17.69 10.80 -10.61
N TYR A 343 -16.39 10.79 -10.92
CA TYR A 343 -15.40 11.70 -10.34
C TYR A 343 -15.48 13.10 -10.95
N ALA A 344 -15.54 13.19 -12.28
CA ALA A 344 -15.56 14.48 -12.98
C ALA A 344 -16.78 15.35 -12.60
N ARG A 345 -17.91 14.72 -12.31
CA ARG A 345 -19.17 15.39 -11.91
C ARG A 345 -19.34 15.56 -10.40
N ASP A 346 -18.43 15.01 -9.55
CA ASP A 346 -18.51 15.23 -8.10
C ASP A 346 -18.42 16.72 -7.75
N SER A 347 -19.27 17.15 -6.82
CA SER A 347 -19.40 18.58 -6.44
C SER A 347 -18.13 19.16 -5.79
N THR A 348 -17.20 18.32 -5.36
CA THR A 348 -15.94 18.71 -4.72
C THR A 348 -14.72 18.33 -5.54
N ALA A 349 -14.92 17.83 -6.77
CA ALA A 349 -13.84 17.63 -7.72
C ALA A 349 -13.37 18.97 -8.27
N LEU A 350 -12.13 19.34 -8.05
CA LEU A 350 -11.58 20.66 -8.36
C LEU A 350 -10.40 20.57 -9.34
N LEU A 351 -10.34 21.52 -10.24
CA LEU A 351 -9.10 22.01 -10.80
C LEU A 351 -8.58 23.07 -9.82
N ALA A 352 -7.72 22.63 -8.90
CA ALA A 352 -7.23 23.43 -7.79
C ALA A 352 -6.15 24.41 -8.26
N LEU A 353 -6.24 25.65 -7.75
CA LEU A 353 -5.28 26.73 -7.95
C LEU A 353 -4.54 27.07 -6.65
N HIS A 354 -5.13 26.72 -5.48
CA HIS A 354 -4.60 27.00 -4.15
C HIS A 354 -4.60 25.73 -3.28
N LEU A 355 -3.66 25.69 -2.35
CA LEU A 355 -3.47 24.66 -1.35
C LEU A 355 -3.21 25.32 0.02
N ASN A 356 -4.06 24.99 1.02
CA ASN A 356 -3.98 25.52 2.38
C ASN A 356 -3.94 27.07 2.46
N GLY A 357 -4.67 27.74 1.56
CA GLY A 357 -4.78 29.21 1.51
C GLY A 357 -3.77 29.90 0.61
N GLU A 358 -2.71 29.22 0.19
CA GLU A 358 -1.66 29.78 -0.65
C GLU A 358 -1.78 29.28 -2.11
N PRO A 359 -1.30 30.03 -3.10
CA PRO A 359 -1.16 29.54 -4.47
C PRO A 359 -0.35 28.24 -4.50
N LEU A 360 -0.67 27.34 -5.44
CA LEU A 360 0.12 26.12 -5.63
C LEU A 360 1.59 26.48 -5.90
N THR A 361 2.51 25.78 -5.24
CA THR A 361 3.93 25.82 -5.64
C THR A 361 4.14 24.99 -6.89
N LEU A 362 5.27 25.16 -7.56
CA LEU A 362 5.60 24.39 -8.75
C LEU A 362 5.57 22.88 -8.47
N ASP A 363 6.13 22.44 -7.35
CA ASP A 363 6.17 21.03 -6.95
C ASP A 363 4.80 20.47 -6.54
N HIS A 364 3.86 21.32 -6.14
CA HIS A 364 2.48 20.94 -5.86
C HIS A 364 1.55 21.00 -7.09
N GLY A 365 2.07 21.38 -8.26
CA GLY A 365 1.35 21.30 -9.51
C GLY A 365 0.89 22.64 -10.07
N TYR A 366 1.53 23.79 -9.70
CA TYR A 366 1.28 25.06 -10.37
C TYR A 366 1.42 24.93 -11.89
N PRO A 367 0.59 25.51 -12.72
CA PRO A 367 -0.48 26.50 -12.48
C PRO A 367 -1.80 25.92 -11.96
N ALA A 368 -2.08 24.65 -12.23
CA ALA A 368 -3.31 23.99 -11.82
C ALA A 368 -3.12 22.48 -11.67
N ARG A 369 -3.82 21.90 -10.69
CA ARG A 369 -3.85 20.45 -10.46
C ARG A 369 -5.26 19.93 -10.24
N VAL A 370 -5.46 18.68 -10.58
CA VAL A 370 -6.68 17.95 -10.22
C VAL A 370 -6.63 17.53 -8.74
N ILE A 371 -7.74 17.68 -8.04
CA ILE A 371 -8.02 17.08 -6.75
C ILE A 371 -9.46 16.56 -6.72
N VAL A 372 -9.63 15.30 -6.37
CA VAL A 372 -10.90 14.57 -6.47
C VAL A 372 -11.08 13.70 -5.22
N PRO A 373 -12.28 13.63 -4.61
CA PRO A 373 -12.50 12.80 -3.44
C PRO A 373 -12.29 11.31 -3.74
N ASN A 374 -11.76 10.58 -2.76
CA ASN A 374 -11.57 9.12 -2.79
C ASN A 374 -10.75 8.58 -3.98
N ARG A 375 -9.90 9.39 -4.58
CA ARG A 375 -9.08 8.99 -5.72
C ARG A 375 -7.60 8.84 -5.31
N PRO A 376 -6.88 7.82 -5.79
CA PRO A 376 -5.46 7.65 -5.52
C PRO A 376 -4.62 8.89 -5.86
N GLY A 377 -3.63 9.21 -5.01
CA GLY A 377 -2.81 10.41 -5.18
C GLY A 377 -2.07 10.49 -6.51
N VAL A 378 -1.70 9.35 -7.10
CA VAL A 378 -1.06 9.27 -8.42
C VAL A 378 -1.99 9.73 -9.55
N LEU A 379 -3.30 9.64 -9.35
CA LEU A 379 -4.33 10.10 -10.30
C LEU A 379 -4.79 11.55 -10.02
N GLN A 380 -4.26 12.20 -8.98
CA GLN A 380 -4.47 13.63 -8.70
C GLN A 380 -3.48 14.44 -9.54
N THR A 381 -3.72 14.51 -10.85
CA THR A 381 -2.79 15.01 -11.86
C THR A 381 -2.30 16.44 -11.57
N LYS A 382 -0.98 16.62 -11.50
CA LYS A 382 -0.31 17.92 -11.37
C LYS A 382 -0.01 18.53 -12.75
N TRP A 383 0.24 19.84 -12.77
CA TRP A 383 0.66 20.57 -13.99
C TRP A 383 -0.30 20.34 -15.16
N VAL A 384 -1.60 20.46 -14.91
CA VAL A 384 -2.62 20.22 -15.93
C VAL A 384 -2.52 21.27 -17.03
N ARG A 385 -2.47 20.83 -18.29
CA ARG A 385 -2.50 21.71 -19.46
C ARG A 385 -3.77 21.55 -20.30
N ARG A 386 -4.39 20.35 -20.26
CA ARG A 386 -5.56 20.08 -21.10
C ARG A 386 -6.52 19.12 -20.40
N LEU A 387 -7.79 19.38 -20.58
CA LEU A 387 -8.92 18.52 -20.27
C LEU A 387 -9.61 18.13 -21.57
N GLU A 388 -9.69 16.84 -21.89
CA GLU A 388 -10.32 16.34 -23.12
C GLU A 388 -11.58 15.56 -22.75
N VAL A 389 -12.73 16.06 -23.19
CA VAL A 389 -14.03 15.40 -23.03
C VAL A 389 -14.03 14.15 -23.90
N LEU A 390 -14.30 13.00 -23.32
CA LEU A 390 -14.42 11.72 -24.00
C LEU A 390 -15.91 11.37 -24.09
N ALA A 391 -16.45 11.41 -25.29
CA ALA A 391 -17.84 11.06 -25.57
C ALA A 391 -18.01 9.54 -25.79
#